data_2ac1454017fc48ce8b90f9a09ef2dcf7
#
_entry.id   2ac1454017fc48ce8b90f9a09ef2dcf7
#
_cell.length_a   1.000
_cell.length_b   1.000
_cell.length_c   1.000
_cell.angle_alpha   90.00
_cell.angle_beta   90.00
_cell.angle_gamma   90.00
#
_symmetry.space_group_name_H-M   'P 1'
#
loop_
_entity.id
_entity.type
_entity.pdbx_description
1 polymer ?
#
loop_
_entity_poly.entity_id
_entity_poly.type
_entity_poly.pdbx_seq_one_letter_code
_entity_poly.pdbx_strand_id
1 'polypeptide(L)'
;MTQPSADRGADLNFEHWAGLAAIAAGIGGIVYAVAFLGGVVLGANPALGMLVASIALMLGGVLSLVVLVAVYRRVSAVSHGVALIGLALALMGAFGAVVHGGYDLANVLNPPAADVITDAGLPSPVDPRGLLTFGVSGIGLMVLAAEARRGRALSRRVSNLGVVLGVMLVVVYLGRLIVLVPTNLLVAVPAALTGVILAPVFYISLGLELRGR
;
A
#
# COMPACT_ATOMS: atom_id res chain seq x y z
N MET A 1 6.03 2.03 36.75
CA MET A 1 4.66 2.54 36.62
C MET A 1 3.84 1.50 35.87
N THR A 2 2.89 0.84 36.52
CA THR A 2 1.99 -0.16 35.89
C THR A 2 0.87 0.62 35.19
N GLN A 3 0.73 0.45 33.87
CA GLN A 3 -0.41 1.00 33.12
C GLN A 3 -1.73 0.50 33.72
N PRO A 4 -2.75 1.36 33.87
CA PRO A 4 -4.08 0.96 34.28
C PRO A 4 -4.66 -0.13 33.40
N SER A 5 -5.40 -1.07 33.99
CA SER A 5 -5.95 -2.24 33.27
C SER A 5 -6.89 -1.87 32.11
N ALA A 6 -7.58 -0.72 32.20
CA ALA A 6 -8.47 -0.20 31.15
C ALA A 6 -7.73 0.17 29.85
N ASP A 7 -6.54 0.77 29.95
CA ASP A 7 -5.72 1.14 28.77
C ASP A 7 -5.25 -0.09 28.00
N ARG A 8 -4.88 -1.16 28.70
CA ARG A 8 -4.48 -2.42 28.06
C ARG A 8 -5.60 -3.05 27.25
N GLY A 9 -6.83 -3.00 27.76
CA GLY A 9 -8.00 -3.53 27.03
C GLY A 9 -8.30 -2.77 25.75
N ALA A 10 -8.20 -1.44 25.79
CA ALA A 10 -8.38 -0.58 24.62
C ALA A 10 -7.30 -0.83 23.55
N ASP A 11 -6.07 -1.04 23.96
CA ASP A 11 -4.94 -1.31 23.07
C ASP A 11 -5.05 -2.67 22.36
N LEU A 12 -5.45 -3.71 23.06
CA LEU A 12 -5.69 -5.03 22.47
C LEU A 12 -6.84 -5.01 21.46
N ASN A 13 -7.91 -4.25 21.75
CA ASN A 13 -9.01 -4.05 20.82
C ASN A 13 -8.54 -3.33 19.56
N PHE A 14 -7.72 -2.28 19.67
CA PHE A 14 -7.21 -1.56 18.51
C PHE A 14 -6.34 -2.47 17.62
N GLU A 15 -5.43 -3.26 18.20
CA GLU A 15 -4.59 -4.19 17.43
C GLU A 15 -5.42 -5.27 16.73
N HIS A 16 -6.47 -5.77 17.37
CA HIS A 16 -7.40 -6.72 16.75
C HIS A 16 -8.07 -6.14 15.50
N TRP A 17 -8.63 -4.91 15.61
CA TRP A 17 -9.24 -4.23 14.46
C TRP A 17 -8.24 -3.88 13.37
N ALA A 18 -7.03 -3.45 13.73
CA ALA A 18 -5.96 -3.21 12.78
C ALA A 18 -5.55 -4.51 12.05
N GLY A 19 -5.57 -5.63 12.75
CA GLY A 19 -5.33 -6.95 12.15
C GLY A 19 -6.41 -7.34 11.14
N LEU A 20 -7.69 -7.08 11.44
CA LEU A 20 -8.78 -7.26 10.46
C LEU A 20 -8.63 -6.34 9.26
N ALA A 21 -8.30 -5.06 9.50
CA ALA A 21 -8.04 -4.10 8.44
C ALA A 21 -6.87 -4.54 7.53
N ALA A 22 -5.81 -5.11 8.11
CA ALA A 22 -4.69 -5.66 7.34
C ALA A 22 -5.12 -6.84 6.47
N ILE A 23 -5.89 -7.80 7.00
CA ILE A 23 -6.41 -8.92 6.21
C ILE A 23 -7.30 -8.40 5.08
N ALA A 24 -8.20 -7.46 5.37
CA ALA A 24 -9.07 -6.87 4.37
C ALA A 24 -8.27 -6.11 3.29
N ALA A 25 -7.22 -5.36 3.67
CA ALA A 25 -6.32 -4.71 2.73
C ALA A 25 -5.58 -5.73 1.84
N GLY A 26 -5.13 -6.85 2.39
CA GLY A 26 -4.50 -7.93 1.63
C GLY A 26 -5.45 -8.56 0.62
N ILE A 27 -6.70 -8.85 1.02
CA ILE A 27 -7.74 -9.37 0.11
C ILE A 27 -8.07 -8.31 -0.95
N GLY A 28 -8.24 -7.05 -0.55
CA GLY A 28 -8.46 -5.92 -1.46
C GLY A 28 -7.34 -5.77 -2.49
N GLY A 29 -6.09 -6.03 -2.10
CA GLY A 29 -4.94 -6.07 -3.00
C GLY A 29 -5.06 -7.15 -4.09
N ILE A 30 -5.56 -8.34 -3.74
CA ILE A 30 -5.85 -9.40 -4.72
C ILE A 30 -6.95 -8.95 -5.68
N VAL A 31 -8.04 -8.38 -5.15
CA VAL A 31 -9.15 -7.86 -5.95
C VAL A 31 -8.66 -6.78 -6.91
N TYR A 32 -7.86 -5.83 -6.42
CA TYR A 32 -7.21 -4.81 -7.25
C TYR A 32 -6.40 -5.44 -8.39
N ALA A 33 -5.51 -6.37 -8.05
CA ALA A 33 -4.60 -6.97 -9.02
C ALA A 33 -5.36 -7.76 -10.10
N VAL A 34 -6.35 -8.56 -9.71
CA VAL A 34 -7.17 -9.32 -10.64
C VAL A 34 -7.99 -8.41 -11.55
N ALA A 35 -8.62 -7.37 -10.98
CA ALA A 35 -9.42 -6.42 -11.74
C ALA A 35 -8.56 -5.60 -12.71
N PHE A 36 -7.40 -5.12 -12.27
CA PHE A 36 -6.50 -4.33 -13.11
C PHE A 36 -5.83 -5.18 -14.18
N LEU A 37 -5.20 -6.28 -13.82
CA LEU A 37 -4.50 -7.13 -14.79
C LEU A 37 -5.49 -7.83 -15.74
N GLY A 38 -6.53 -8.48 -15.21
CA GLY A 38 -7.49 -9.21 -16.03
C GLY A 38 -8.44 -8.29 -16.80
N GLY A 39 -9.00 -7.30 -16.13
CA GLY A 39 -9.97 -6.38 -16.74
C GLY A 39 -9.34 -5.36 -17.66
N VAL A 40 -8.31 -4.65 -17.17
CA VAL A 40 -7.72 -3.49 -17.88
C VAL A 40 -6.57 -3.92 -18.80
N VAL A 41 -5.54 -4.59 -18.26
CA VAL A 41 -4.32 -4.91 -19.03
C VAL A 41 -4.58 -5.98 -20.09
N LEU A 42 -5.30 -7.06 -19.72
CA LEU A 42 -5.68 -8.12 -20.66
C LEU A 42 -6.96 -7.82 -21.44
N GLY A 43 -7.66 -6.74 -21.12
CA GLY A 43 -8.80 -6.24 -21.89
C GLY A 43 -10.10 -7.03 -21.77
N ALA A 44 -10.24 -7.89 -20.76
CA ALA A 44 -11.45 -8.70 -20.59
C ALA A 44 -12.71 -7.84 -20.38
N ASN A 45 -12.61 -6.80 -19.56
CA ASN A 45 -13.63 -5.75 -19.37
C ASN A 45 -12.96 -4.51 -18.75
N PRO A 46 -12.41 -3.59 -19.56
CA PRO A 46 -11.62 -2.46 -19.06
C PRO A 46 -12.42 -1.52 -18.14
N ALA A 47 -13.67 -1.24 -18.43
CA ALA A 47 -14.51 -0.34 -17.65
C ALA A 47 -14.79 -0.92 -16.24
N LEU A 48 -15.24 -2.17 -16.18
CA LEU A 48 -15.47 -2.86 -14.90
C LEU A 48 -14.16 -3.09 -14.15
N GLY A 49 -13.10 -3.46 -14.87
CA GLY A 49 -11.77 -3.67 -14.31
C GLY A 49 -11.24 -2.39 -13.62
N MET A 50 -11.33 -1.24 -14.29
CA MET A 50 -10.93 0.05 -13.73
C MET A 50 -11.81 0.46 -12.56
N LEU A 51 -13.13 0.28 -12.65
CA LEU A 51 -14.06 0.58 -11.56
C LEU A 51 -13.70 -0.19 -10.28
N VAL A 52 -13.54 -1.51 -10.40
CA VAL A 52 -13.23 -2.37 -9.25
C VAL A 52 -11.82 -2.08 -8.71
N ALA A 53 -10.85 -1.91 -9.59
CA ALA A 53 -9.48 -1.61 -9.20
C ALA A 53 -9.38 -0.27 -8.44
N SER A 54 -10.02 0.79 -8.94
CA SER A 54 -9.98 2.10 -8.29
C SER A 54 -10.62 2.09 -6.90
N ILE A 55 -11.77 1.43 -6.74
CA ILE A 55 -12.41 1.25 -5.42
C ILE A 55 -11.50 0.45 -4.49
N ALA A 56 -10.93 -0.66 -4.95
CA ALA A 56 -10.07 -1.51 -4.14
C ALA A 56 -8.79 -0.78 -3.71
N LEU A 57 -8.17 0.01 -4.58
CA LEU A 57 -7.00 0.83 -4.27
C LEU A 57 -7.32 1.91 -3.23
N MET A 58 -8.41 2.63 -3.41
CA MET A 58 -8.84 3.67 -2.48
C MET A 58 -9.14 3.10 -1.08
N LEU A 59 -9.93 2.04 -1.00
CA LEU A 59 -10.25 1.39 0.27
C LEU A 59 -9.01 0.76 0.92
N GLY A 60 -8.13 0.15 0.12
CA GLY A 60 -6.85 -0.37 0.58
C GLY A 60 -5.99 0.70 1.23
N GLY A 61 -5.93 1.89 0.65
CA GLY A 61 -5.27 3.05 1.24
C GLY A 61 -5.85 3.42 2.61
N VAL A 62 -7.18 3.53 2.73
CA VAL A 62 -7.86 3.84 4.00
C VAL A 62 -7.57 2.78 5.06
N LEU A 63 -7.69 1.49 4.73
CA LEU A 63 -7.42 0.39 5.66
C LEU A 63 -5.94 0.40 6.10
N SER A 64 -5.03 0.73 5.19
CA SER A 64 -3.60 0.82 5.51
C SER A 64 -3.28 1.88 6.55
N LEU A 65 -4.04 2.98 6.66
CA LEU A 65 -3.83 3.99 7.71
C LEU A 65 -3.92 3.38 9.11
N VAL A 66 -4.95 2.57 9.36
CA VAL A 66 -5.16 1.90 10.66
C VAL A 66 -4.01 0.91 10.94
N VAL A 67 -3.62 0.14 9.91
CA VAL A 67 -2.54 -0.85 10.00
C VAL A 67 -1.20 -0.20 10.33
N LEU A 68 -0.87 0.90 9.66
CA LEU A 68 0.38 1.62 9.84
C LEU A 68 0.51 2.21 11.26
N VAL A 69 -0.59 2.71 11.83
CA VAL A 69 -0.61 3.17 13.23
C VAL A 69 -0.35 2.01 14.19
N ALA A 70 -0.94 0.84 13.96
CA ALA A 70 -0.70 -0.33 14.81
C ALA A 70 0.77 -0.80 14.73
N VAL A 71 1.34 -0.84 13.53
CA VAL A 71 2.77 -1.17 13.34
C VAL A 71 3.65 -0.15 14.03
N TYR A 72 3.39 1.15 13.83
CA TYR A 72 4.13 2.22 14.52
C TYR A 72 4.13 2.06 16.04
N ARG A 73 2.98 1.79 16.65
CA ARG A 73 2.87 1.62 18.11
C ARG A 73 3.77 0.51 18.62
N ARG A 74 3.93 -0.58 17.89
CA ARG A 74 4.86 -1.66 18.24
C ARG A 74 6.33 -1.27 18.04
N VAL A 75 6.62 -0.54 16.96
CA VAL A 75 8.00 -0.19 16.57
C VAL A 75 8.53 1.01 17.34
N SER A 76 7.68 1.93 17.77
CA SER A 76 8.06 3.16 18.48
C SER A 76 8.81 2.91 19.80
N ALA A 77 8.58 1.76 20.43
CA ALA A 77 9.33 1.32 21.60
C ALA A 77 10.81 1.00 21.31
N VAL A 78 11.16 0.70 20.07
CA VAL A 78 12.54 0.40 19.63
C VAL A 78 13.31 1.67 19.34
N SER A 79 12.75 2.54 18.51
CA SER A 79 13.32 3.83 18.13
C SER A 79 12.19 4.79 17.73
N HIS A 80 11.75 5.62 18.66
CA HIS A 80 10.62 6.51 18.46
C HIS A 80 10.79 7.43 17.23
N GLY A 81 11.94 8.09 17.09
CA GLY A 81 12.18 9.04 15.99
C GLY A 81 12.18 8.37 14.62
N VAL A 82 12.88 7.24 14.49
CA VAL A 82 12.93 6.48 13.20
C VAL A 82 11.57 5.89 12.86
N ALA A 83 10.86 5.36 13.87
CA ALA A 83 9.50 4.85 13.66
C ALA A 83 8.54 5.97 13.22
N LEU A 84 8.67 7.18 13.77
CA LEU A 84 7.84 8.33 13.40
C LEU A 84 8.10 8.76 11.95
N ILE A 85 9.36 8.80 11.51
CA ILE A 85 9.72 9.08 10.11
C ILE A 85 9.13 8.00 9.19
N GLY A 86 9.29 6.71 9.56
CA GLY A 86 8.72 5.60 8.80
C GLY A 86 7.21 5.69 8.70
N LEU A 87 6.52 6.03 9.80
CA LEU A 87 5.07 6.24 9.80
C LEU A 87 4.67 7.39 8.89
N ALA A 88 5.32 8.56 9.01
CA ALA A 88 5.00 9.72 8.20
C ALA A 88 5.09 9.41 6.70
N LEU A 89 6.19 8.77 6.26
CA LEU A 89 6.37 8.35 4.87
C LEU A 89 5.32 7.32 4.44
N ALA A 90 5.05 6.31 5.26
CA ALA A 90 4.06 5.28 4.94
C ALA A 90 2.63 5.85 4.88
N LEU A 91 2.27 6.81 5.77
CA LEU A 91 0.98 7.50 5.71
C LEU A 91 0.84 8.35 4.43
N MET A 92 1.90 9.06 4.02
CA MET A 92 1.90 9.77 2.73
C MET A 92 1.62 8.80 1.58
N GLY A 93 2.19 7.59 1.63
CA GLY A 93 1.91 6.54 0.66
C GLY A 93 0.47 6.04 0.68
N ALA A 94 -0.09 5.83 1.86
CA ALA A 94 -1.48 5.40 2.02
C ALA A 94 -2.46 6.48 1.52
N PHE A 95 -2.22 7.77 1.83
CA PHE A 95 -2.96 8.89 1.23
C PHE A 95 -2.78 8.95 -0.28
N GLY A 96 -1.57 8.70 -0.78
CA GLY A 96 -1.31 8.57 -2.21
C GLY A 96 -2.20 7.53 -2.88
N ALA A 97 -2.36 6.35 -2.26
CA ALA A 97 -3.25 5.30 -2.77
C ALA A 97 -4.73 5.72 -2.75
N VAL A 98 -5.18 6.42 -1.69
CA VAL A 98 -6.55 6.97 -1.63
C VAL A 98 -6.80 7.96 -2.75
N VAL A 99 -5.89 8.92 -2.94
CA VAL A 99 -6.00 9.94 -4.00
C VAL A 99 -5.94 9.30 -5.39
N HIS A 100 -5.02 8.34 -5.59
CA HIS A 100 -4.88 7.63 -6.85
C HIS A 100 -6.16 6.88 -7.21
N GLY A 101 -6.65 6.01 -6.30
CA GLY A 101 -7.88 5.26 -6.53
C GLY A 101 -9.10 6.17 -6.65
N GLY A 102 -9.20 7.22 -5.83
CA GLY A 102 -10.31 8.19 -5.90
C GLY A 102 -10.35 8.97 -7.22
N TYR A 103 -9.19 9.35 -7.73
CA TYR A 103 -9.10 10.04 -9.03
C TYR A 103 -9.46 9.10 -10.20
N ASP A 104 -8.94 7.87 -10.17
CA ASP A 104 -9.28 6.87 -11.19
C ASP A 104 -10.78 6.53 -11.16
N LEU A 105 -11.37 6.43 -9.96
CA LEU A 105 -12.81 6.23 -9.79
C LEU A 105 -13.62 7.42 -10.38
N ALA A 106 -13.20 8.64 -10.12
CA ALA A 106 -13.85 9.82 -10.67
C ALA A 106 -13.82 9.82 -12.21
N ASN A 107 -12.70 9.42 -12.80
CA ASN A 107 -12.55 9.31 -14.26
C ASN A 107 -13.39 8.20 -14.88
N VAL A 108 -13.63 7.10 -14.14
CA VAL A 108 -14.53 6.04 -14.60
C VAL A 108 -15.98 6.49 -14.58
N LEU A 109 -16.38 7.22 -13.54
CA LEU A 109 -17.76 7.70 -13.38
C LEU A 109 -18.09 8.91 -14.29
N ASN A 110 -17.09 9.76 -14.50
CA ASN A 110 -17.18 10.96 -15.32
C ASN A 110 -15.96 11.01 -16.25
N PRO A 111 -15.98 10.28 -17.35
CA PRO A 111 -14.84 10.25 -18.28
C PRO A 111 -14.51 11.68 -18.75
N PRO A 112 -13.24 12.12 -18.65
CA PRO A 112 -12.84 13.42 -19.16
C PRO A 112 -13.09 13.48 -20.67
N ALA A 113 -13.49 14.65 -21.17
CA ALA A 113 -13.49 14.90 -22.60
C ALA A 113 -12.08 14.63 -23.15
N ALA A 114 -12.01 14.04 -24.37
CA ALA A 114 -10.74 13.60 -24.95
C ALA A 114 -9.66 14.68 -24.82
N ASP A 115 -8.46 14.25 -24.43
CA ASP A 115 -7.20 15.01 -24.46
C ASP A 115 -6.98 16.14 -23.44
N VAL A 116 -7.78 16.25 -22.37
CA VAL A 116 -7.53 17.26 -21.33
C VAL A 116 -6.11 17.17 -20.74
N ILE A 117 -5.52 15.98 -20.66
CA ILE A 117 -4.15 15.82 -20.16
C ILE A 117 -3.11 16.28 -21.18
N THR A 118 -3.34 16.03 -22.47
CA THR A 118 -2.45 16.46 -23.56
C THR A 118 -2.56 17.97 -23.76
N ASP A 119 -3.75 18.52 -23.64
CA ASP A 119 -4.00 19.95 -23.78
C ASP A 119 -3.52 20.77 -22.57
N ALA A 120 -3.38 20.17 -21.40
CA ALA A 120 -2.88 20.84 -20.20
C ALA A 120 -1.36 21.14 -20.25
N GLY A 121 -0.65 20.73 -21.30
CA GLY A 121 0.79 21.00 -21.46
C GLY A 121 1.64 20.40 -20.34
N LEU A 122 1.23 19.27 -19.76
CA LEU A 122 1.99 18.60 -18.71
C LEU A 122 3.36 18.15 -19.23
N PRO A 123 4.45 18.43 -18.50
CA PRO A 123 5.81 18.22 -19.00
C PRO A 123 6.19 16.74 -19.08
N SER A 124 5.43 15.84 -18.50
CA SER A 124 5.75 14.41 -18.43
C SER A 124 4.49 13.54 -18.47
N PRO A 125 4.53 12.41 -19.21
CA PRO A 125 3.47 11.40 -19.16
C PRO A 125 3.51 10.52 -17.88
N VAL A 126 4.45 10.76 -16.97
CA VAL A 126 4.55 10.02 -15.72
C VAL A 126 3.52 10.53 -14.73
N ASP A 127 2.66 9.63 -14.26
CA ASP A 127 1.66 9.94 -13.24
C ASP A 127 2.33 10.25 -11.89
N PRO A 128 2.24 11.51 -11.39
CA PRO A 128 2.88 11.91 -10.14
C PRO A 128 2.31 11.20 -8.91
N ARG A 129 1.09 10.66 -8.98
CA ARG A 129 0.46 9.90 -7.90
C ARG A 129 1.24 8.64 -7.58
N GLY A 130 1.92 8.05 -8.58
CA GLY A 130 2.78 6.89 -8.41
C GLY A 130 3.96 7.10 -7.45
N LEU A 131 4.47 8.34 -7.35
CA LEU A 131 5.51 8.67 -6.37
C LEU A 131 5.06 8.38 -4.94
N LEU A 132 3.87 8.84 -4.56
CA LEU A 132 3.34 8.63 -3.22
C LEU A 132 2.92 7.17 -3.02
N THR A 133 2.10 6.65 -3.94
CA THR A 133 1.50 5.31 -3.83
C THR A 133 2.54 4.19 -3.77
N PHE A 134 3.65 4.32 -4.50
CA PHE A 134 4.68 3.27 -4.59
C PHE A 134 6.01 3.72 -4.00
N GLY A 135 6.57 4.84 -4.46
CA GLY A 135 7.92 5.27 -4.07
C GLY A 135 8.03 5.59 -2.59
N VAL A 136 7.29 6.57 -2.13
CA VAL A 136 7.33 7.04 -0.72
C VAL A 136 6.76 5.98 0.22
N SER A 137 5.66 5.31 -0.17
CA SER A 137 5.10 4.18 0.57
C SER A 137 6.12 3.07 0.78
N GLY A 138 6.86 2.71 -0.28
CA GLY A 138 7.90 1.69 -0.21
C GLY A 138 9.00 2.05 0.77
N ILE A 139 9.48 3.30 0.76
CA ILE A 139 10.50 3.77 1.70
C ILE A 139 9.97 3.73 3.14
N GLY A 140 8.77 4.24 3.39
CA GLY A 140 8.15 4.22 4.71
C GLY A 140 8.00 2.80 5.26
N LEU A 141 7.54 1.88 4.42
CA LEU A 141 7.38 0.47 4.78
C LEU A 141 8.74 -0.20 5.08
N MET A 142 9.78 0.07 4.27
CA MET A 142 11.13 -0.43 4.56
C MET A 142 11.64 0.03 5.91
N VAL A 143 11.48 1.31 6.24
CA VAL A 143 11.91 1.87 7.53
C VAL A 143 11.19 1.18 8.69
N LEU A 144 9.85 1.11 8.65
CA LEU A 144 9.05 0.47 9.69
C LEU A 144 9.39 -1.03 9.83
N ALA A 145 9.50 -1.75 8.72
CA ALA A 145 9.77 -3.17 8.73
C ALA A 145 11.22 -3.48 9.19
N ALA A 146 12.20 -2.66 8.82
CA ALA A 146 13.58 -2.80 9.29
C ALA A 146 13.69 -2.58 10.81
N GLU A 147 13.04 -1.55 11.35
CA GLU A 147 13.00 -1.29 12.79
C GLU A 147 12.20 -2.38 13.53
N ALA A 148 11.08 -2.84 12.98
CA ALA A 148 10.32 -3.97 13.54
C ALA A 148 11.18 -5.24 13.65
N ARG A 149 12.00 -5.51 12.63
CA ARG A 149 12.96 -6.63 12.62
C ARG A 149 14.05 -6.46 13.66
N ARG A 150 14.64 -5.25 13.75
CA ARG A 150 15.72 -4.91 14.68
C ARG A 150 15.27 -5.07 16.13
N GLY A 151 14.10 -4.54 16.46
CA GLY A 151 13.53 -4.58 17.80
C GLY A 151 12.72 -5.82 18.13
N ARG A 152 12.57 -6.76 17.18
CA ARG A 152 11.70 -7.93 17.32
C ARG A 152 10.24 -7.57 17.66
N ALA A 153 9.79 -6.40 17.21
CA ALA A 153 8.43 -5.90 17.42
C ALA A 153 7.40 -6.70 16.61
N LEU A 154 7.83 -7.24 15.47
CA LEU A 154 7.12 -8.20 14.63
C LEU A 154 7.99 -9.44 14.41
N SER A 155 7.37 -10.54 13.97
CA SER A 155 8.09 -11.75 13.59
C SER A 155 9.09 -11.46 12.46
N ARG A 156 10.18 -12.21 12.42
CA ARG A 156 11.19 -12.07 11.36
C ARG A 156 10.60 -12.26 9.96
N ARG A 157 9.60 -13.15 9.85
CA ARG A 157 8.92 -13.42 8.58
C ARG A 157 8.17 -12.18 8.09
N VAL A 158 7.32 -11.60 8.92
CA VAL A 158 6.51 -10.42 8.56
C VAL A 158 7.41 -9.22 8.30
N SER A 159 8.43 -8.99 9.14
CA SER A 159 9.40 -7.91 8.93
C SER A 159 10.17 -8.04 7.61
N ASN A 160 10.63 -9.26 7.27
CA ASN A 160 11.32 -9.48 6.01
C ASN A 160 10.39 -9.27 4.80
N LEU A 161 9.14 -9.76 4.87
CA LEU A 161 8.14 -9.51 3.82
C LEU A 161 7.89 -8.01 3.63
N GLY A 162 7.82 -7.24 4.73
CA GLY A 162 7.66 -5.79 4.68
C GLY A 162 8.84 -5.08 4.01
N VAL A 163 10.08 -5.49 4.33
CA VAL A 163 11.28 -4.94 3.66
C VAL A 163 11.27 -5.27 2.16
N VAL A 164 11.01 -6.54 1.80
CA VAL A 164 10.98 -6.96 0.39
C VAL A 164 9.87 -6.24 -0.37
N LEU A 165 8.67 -6.14 0.21
CA LEU A 165 7.56 -5.39 -0.39
C LEU A 165 7.93 -3.93 -0.59
N GLY A 166 8.53 -3.28 0.42
CA GLY A 166 8.95 -1.88 0.32
C GLY A 166 9.98 -1.66 -0.79
N VAL A 167 10.99 -2.54 -0.90
CA VAL A 167 11.97 -2.48 -2.01
C VAL A 167 11.28 -2.64 -3.36
N MET A 168 10.36 -3.61 -3.49
CA MET A 168 9.65 -3.84 -4.75
C MET A 168 8.74 -2.69 -5.16
N LEU A 169 8.10 -2.02 -4.20
CA LEU A 169 7.31 -0.81 -4.47
C LEU A 169 8.19 0.31 -5.03
N VAL A 170 9.39 0.53 -4.47
CA VAL A 170 10.36 1.51 -5.00
C VAL A 170 10.82 1.09 -6.41
N VAL A 171 11.10 -0.18 -6.64
CA VAL A 171 11.48 -0.71 -7.97
C VAL A 171 10.38 -0.47 -9.00
N VAL A 172 9.11 -0.73 -8.64
CA VAL A 172 7.96 -0.46 -9.51
C VAL A 172 7.88 1.03 -9.86
N TYR A 173 8.05 1.91 -8.87
CA TYR A 173 8.04 3.36 -9.11
C TYR A 173 9.18 3.79 -10.03
N LEU A 174 10.41 3.38 -9.75
CA LEU A 174 11.59 3.72 -10.59
C LEU A 174 11.46 3.13 -11.99
N GLY A 175 10.94 1.90 -12.11
CA GLY A 175 10.64 1.30 -13.40
C GLY A 175 9.66 2.16 -14.21
N ARG A 176 8.60 2.66 -13.60
CA ARG A 176 7.63 3.58 -14.23
C ARG A 176 8.23 4.95 -14.59
N LEU A 177 9.19 5.41 -13.81
CA LEU A 177 9.87 6.70 -14.07
C LEU A 177 10.81 6.62 -15.28
N ILE A 178 11.47 5.46 -15.46
CA ILE A 178 12.46 5.24 -16.52
C ILE A 178 11.82 4.66 -17.78
N VAL A 179 10.90 3.69 -17.60
CA VAL A 179 10.19 3.00 -18.67
C VAL A 179 8.75 3.50 -18.71
N LEU A 180 8.43 4.38 -19.63
CA LEU A 180 7.12 5.04 -19.74
C LEU A 180 5.97 4.09 -20.12
N VAL A 181 6.30 2.95 -20.75
CA VAL A 181 5.31 1.96 -21.21
C VAL A 181 4.96 0.97 -20.09
N PRO A 182 3.74 0.99 -19.53
CA PRO A 182 3.34 0.15 -18.39
C PRO A 182 3.31 -1.34 -18.71
N THR A 183 3.10 -1.72 -19.97
CA THR A 183 3.08 -3.10 -20.45
C THR A 183 4.48 -3.69 -20.70
N ASN A 184 5.54 -2.88 -20.59
CA ASN A 184 6.90 -3.38 -20.67
C ASN A 184 7.18 -4.36 -19.52
N LEU A 185 7.75 -5.52 -19.83
CA LEU A 185 7.99 -6.59 -18.84
C LEU A 185 8.85 -6.14 -17.65
N LEU A 186 9.77 -5.18 -17.83
CA LEU A 186 10.58 -4.61 -16.75
C LEU A 186 9.73 -3.85 -15.71
N VAL A 187 8.54 -3.42 -16.07
CA VAL A 187 7.57 -2.77 -15.16
C VAL A 187 6.46 -3.72 -14.77
N ALA A 188 5.88 -4.40 -15.76
CA ALA A 188 4.69 -5.25 -15.56
C ALA A 188 4.97 -6.43 -14.63
N VAL A 189 6.14 -7.09 -14.76
CA VAL A 189 6.47 -8.25 -13.91
C VAL A 189 6.68 -7.85 -12.44
N PRO A 190 7.51 -6.83 -12.10
CA PRO A 190 7.60 -6.36 -10.72
C PRO A 190 6.27 -5.87 -10.15
N ALA A 191 5.45 -5.17 -10.94
CA ALA A 191 4.14 -4.70 -10.50
C ALA A 191 3.18 -5.86 -10.20
N ALA A 192 3.11 -6.86 -11.09
CA ALA A 192 2.29 -8.05 -10.89
C ALA A 192 2.74 -8.85 -9.66
N LEU A 193 4.05 -9.11 -9.52
CA LEU A 193 4.61 -9.80 -8.35
C LEU A 193 4.29 -9.07 -7.04
N THR A 194 4.41 -7.76 -7.07
CA THR A 194 4.12 -6.91 -5.90
C THR A 194 2.64 -6.92 -5.55
N GLY A 195 1.76 -6.71 -6.53
CA GLY A 195 0.31 -6.57 -6.31
C GLY A 195 -0.39 -7.90 -6.05
N VAL A 196 -0.03 -8.97 -6.81
CA VAL A 196 -0.72 -10.27 -6.71
C VAL A 196 -0.21 -11.12 -5.55
N ILE A 197 1.09 -11.02 -5.22
CA ILE A 197 1.72 -11.94 -4.28
C ILE A 197 2.22 -11.21 -3.03
N LEU A 198 3.17 -10.27 -3.19
CA LEU A 198 3.90 -9.75 -2.03
C LEU A 198 3.03 -8.91 -1.09
N ALA A 199 2.23 -8.00 -1.64
CA ALA A 199 1.37 -7.16 -0.81
C ALA A 199 0.27 -7.98 -0.11
N PRO A 200 -0.51 -8.86 -0.78
CA PRO A 200 -1.45 -9.72 -0.10
C PRO A 200 -0.82 -10.60 0.98
N VAL A 201 0.29 -11.27 0.67
CA VAL A 201 0.98 -12.15 1.64
C VAL A 201 1.48 -11.36 2.84
N PHE A 202 2.05 -10.17 2.63
CA PHE A 202 2.50 -9.31 3.71
C PHE A 202 1.32 -8.86 4.59
N TYR A 203 0.28 -8.26 4.02
CA TYR A 203 -0.83 -7.70 4.77
C TYR A 203 -1.64 -8.78 5.51
N ILE A 204 -1.89 -9.93 4.89
CA ILE A 204 -2.57 -11.05 5.55
C ILE A 204 -1.70 -11.61 6.69
N SER A 205 -0.39 -11.83 6.46
CA SER A 205 0.51 -12.32 7.51
C SER A 205 0.63 -11.35 8.67
N LEU A 206 0.71 -10.05 8.39
CA LEU A 206 0.70 -8.98 9.40
C LEU A 206 -0.61 -8.96 10.18
N GLY A 207 -1.74 -9.08 9.49
CA GLY A 207 -3.06 -9.08 10.12
C GLY A 207 -3.26 -10.27 11.07
N LEU A 208 -2.80 -11.45 10.67
CA LEU A 208 -2.82 -12.63 11.53
C LEU A 208 -1.92 -12.45 12.76
N GLU A 209 -0.74 -11.84 12.60
CA GLU A 209 0.16 -11.58 13.72
C GLU A 209 -0.38 -10.51 14.69
N LEU A 210 -1.03 -9.47 14.18
CA LEU A 210 -1.67 -8.42 15.02
C LEU A 210 -2.82 -8.99 15.85
N ARG A 211 -3.55 -9.98 15.35
CA ARG A 211 -4.68 -10.64 16.03
C ARG A 211 -4.29 -11.76 16.99
N GLY A 212 -3.13 -12.34 16.80
CA GLY A 212 -2.68 -13.53 17.53
C GLY A 212 -2.05 -13.25 18.90
N ARG A 213 -2.10 -12.01 19.41
CA ARG A 213 -1.52 -11.64 20.70
C ARG A 213 -2.57 -11.20 21.73
#